data_aa8480e043167d2f0c3f75ff2a10c9c4
#
_entry.id   aa8480e043167d2f0c3f75ff2a10c9c4
#
_cell.length_a   1.000
_cell.length_b   1.000
_cell.length_c   1.000
_cell.angle_alpha   90.00
_cell.angle_beta   90.00
_cell.angle_gamma   90.00
#
_symmetry.space_group_name_H-M   'P 1'
#
loop_
_entity.id
_entity.type
_entity.pdbx_description
1 polymer ?
#
loop_
_entity_poly.entity_id
_entity_poly.type
_entity_poly.pdbx_seq_one_letter_code
_entity_poly.pdbx_strand_id
1 'polypeptide(L)'
;VPTGLYDFKTGKQTSSGLDEYRTNCDWENMLLAYPTELFQPKHTYVQSTLKHIRKNYAEGIMTYRHGEFLHQYITANLIEQYMVAGDSRQALIDFYHLILHAGSTHEGFENMIFPWKDRLVDPRCPSPHAWAAAKTAFLIRNFMLHEYGGNIETASERDLYIYPVVSPAWTTPGEHLAMVNAPSEFGWITSR
;
A
#
# COMPACT_ATOMS: atom_id res chain seq x y z
N VAL A 1 14.82 13.93 -1.19
CA VAL A 1 13.78 13.04 -1.70
C VAL A 1 13.72 13.23 -3.19
N PRO A 2 13.86 12.19 -4.01
CA PRO A 2 13.55 12.32 -5.42
C PRO A 2 12.02 12.43 -5.56
N THR A 3 11.53 13.62 -5.28
CA THR A 3 10.13 13.94 -5.47
C THR A 3 10.02 14.71 -6.76
N GLY A 4 9.32 14.17 -7.71
CA GLY A 4 8.98 14.88 -8.90
C GLY A 4 9.62 14.36 -10.18
N LEU A 5 9.24 15.00 -11.22
CA LEU A 5 9.65 14.70 -12.58
C LEU A 5 10.93 15.44 -12.94
N TYR A 6 11.80 14.76 -13.65
CA TYR A 6 12.98 15.36 -14.23
C TYR A 6 12.74 15.63 -15.71
N ASP A 7 13.12 16.81 -16.14
CA ASP A 7 13.24 17.09 -17.56
C ASP A 7 14.49 16.39 -18.11
N PHE A 8 14.28 15.40 -18.95
CA PHE A 8 15.38 14.64 -19.56
C PHE A 8 16.34 15.47 -20.41
N LYS A 9 15.91 16.63 -20.92
CA LYS A 9 16.77 17.50 -21.73
C LYS A 9 17.68 18.36 -20.87
N THR A 10 17.18 18.82 -19.74
CA THR A 10 17.91 19.76 -18.87
C THR A 10 18.50 19.07 -17.64
N GLY A 11 18.10 17.86 -17.31
CA GLY A 11 18.47 17.16 -16.07
C GLY A 11 17.97 17.84 -14.81
N LYS A 12 17.11 18.85 -14.93
CA LYS A 12 16.57 19.59 -13.80
C LYS A 12 15.25 19.00 -13.33
N GLN A 13 15.06 18.99 -12.05
CA GLN A 13 13.77 18.68 -11.46
C GLN A 13 12.76 19.76 -11.86
N THR A 14 11.68 19.36 -12.52
CA THR A 14 10.68 20.29 -13.08
C THR A 14 9.52 20.54 -12.14
N SER A 15 9.20 19.60 -11.29
CA SER A 15 8.19 19.76 -10.25
C SER A 15 8.46 18.82 -9.08
N SER A 16 8.11 19.23 -7.90
CA SER A 16 7.74 18.27 -6.85
C SER A 16 6.35 17.77 -7.19
N GLY A 17 6.01 16.51 -7.04
CA GLY A 17 4.65 16.01 -7.28
C GLY A 17 3.51 16.79 -6.58
N LEU A 18 3.81 17.98 -6.10
CA LEU A 18 2.96 18.93 -5.39
C LEU A 18 2.48 20.07 -6.27
N ASP A 19 2.80 20.07 -7.56
CA ASP A 19 2.27 21.05 -8.51
C ASP A 19 0.76 20.93 -8.64
N GLU A 20 0.10 22.08 -8.88
CA GLU A 20 -1.36 22.21 -8.98
C GLU A 20 -2.04 21.19 -9.88
N TYR A 21 -1.33 20.62 -10.84
CA TYR A 21 -1.86 19.64 -11.79
C TYR A 21 -1.33 18.22 -11.61
N ARG A 22 -0.39 18.01 -10.70
CA ARG A 22 0.32 16.73 -10.55
C ARG A 22 0.40 16.36 -9.07
N THR A 23 -0.64 15.80 -8.64
CA THR A 23 -0.84 15.52 -7.25
C THR A 23 -0.37 14.14 -6.89
N ASN A 24 0.46 14.09 -5.88
CA ASN A 24 0.79 12.87 -5.17
C ASN A 24 1.35 11.74 -6.04
N CYS A 25 2.02 12.05 -7.16
CA CYS A 25 2.73 11.04 -7.97
C CYS A 25 3.89 10.39 -7.20
N ASP A 26 4.24 10.90 -6.04
CA ASP A 26 5.32 10.39 -5.19
C ASP A 26 5.05 8.98 -4.65
N TRP A 27 3.79 8.54 -4.65
CA TRP A 27 3.43 7.19 -4.21
C TRP A 27 4.04 6.08 -5.07
N GLU A 28 4.37 6.35 -6.34
CA GLU A 28 5.07 5.40 -7.19
C GLU A 28 6.49 5.12 -6.70
N ASN A 29 7.12 6.08 -6.01
CA ASN A 29 8.43 5.88 -5.41
C ASN A 29 8.43 4.78 -4.34
N MET A 30 7.28 4.41 -3.82
CA MET A 30 7.14 3.31 -2.87
C MET A 30 7.44 1.96 -3.53
N LEU A 31 7.18 1.83 -4.81
CA LEU A 31 7.46 0.60 -5.56
C LEU A 31 8.96 0.27 -5.59
N LEU A 32 9.82 1.25 -5.31
CA LEU A 32 11.27 1.05 -5.21
C LEU A 32 11.70 0.19 -4.01
N ALA A 33 10.89 0.15 -2.95
CA ALA A 33 11.16 -0.72 -1.82
C ALA A 33 10.37 -2.04 -1.90
N TYR A 34 9.12 -1.98 -2.38
CA TYR A 34 8.31 -3.16 -2.66
C TYR A 34 7.30 -2.83 -3.77
N PRO A 35 7.16 -3.68 -4.79
CA PRO A 35 7.71 -5.04 -4.91
C PRO A 35 9.08 -5.13 -5.58
N THR A 36 9.69 -4.00 -6.03
CA THR A 36 10.94 -4.09 -6.81
C THR A 36 12.19 -4.36 -5.97
N GLU A 37 12.13 -4.10 -4.67
CA GLU A 37 13.22 -4.31 -3.70
C GLU A 37 14.56 -3.62 -4.07
N LEU A 38 14.50 -2.56 -4.91
CA LEU A 38 15.68 -1.79 -5.32
C LEU A 38 16.30 -1.00 -4.18
N PHE A 39 15.50 -0.60 -3.21
CA PHE A 39 15.95 0.05 -1.99
C PHE A 39 15.45 -0.71 -0.76
N GLN A 40 16.30 -0.78 0.23
CA GLN A 40 15.88 -1.28 1.54
C GLN A 40 14.75 -0.42 2.12
N PRO A 41 13.76 -1.00 2.81
CA PRO A 41 12.63 -0.25 3.35
C PRO A 41 13.02 0.91 4.27
N LYS A 42 14.14 0.76 4.99
CA LYS A 42 14.68 1.79 5.89
C LYS A 42 15.60 2.80 5.19
N HIS A 43 15.76 2.71 3.87
CA HIS A 43 16.55 3.68 3.11
C HIS A 43 15.98 5.09 3.25
N THR A 44 16.83 6.09 3.34
CA THR A 44 16.46 7.49 3.60
C THR A 44 15.42 8.01 2.58
N TYR A 45 15.55 7.65 1.32
CA TYR A 45 14.60 8.05 0.28
C TYR A 45 13.22 7.45 0.52
N VAL A 46 13.13 6.17 0.85
CA VAL A 46 11.87 5.49 1.16
C VAL A 46 11.21 6.14 2.37
N GLN A 47 11.93 6.28 3.46
CA GLN A 47 11.40 6.86 4.70
C GLN A 47 10.98 8.31 4.55
N SER A 48 11.73 9.13 3.81
CA SER A 48 11.35 10.52 3.57
C SER A 48 10.13 10.64 2.66
N THR A 49 9.97 9.73 1.69
CA THR A 49 8.79 9.68 0.84
C THR A 49 7.55 9.25 1.62
N LEU A 50 7.65 8.19 2.44
CA LEU A 50 6.58 7.78 3.36
C LEU A 50 6.12 8.94 4.25
N LYS A 51 7.07 9.62 4.88
CA LYS A 51 6.79 10.77 5.73
C LYS A 51 6.13 11.92 4.96
N HIS A 52 6.52 12.13 3.71
CA HIS A 52 5.92 13.15 2.85
C HIS A 52 4.47 12.80 2.50
N ILE A 53 4.25 11.61 1.98
CA ILE A 53 2.91 11.14 1.59
C ILE A 53 1.98 11.13 2.81
N ARG A 54 2.47 10.70 3.97
CA ARG A 54 1.68 10.65 5.21
C ARG A 54 1.11 12.00 5.65
N LYS A 55 1.75 13.11 5.30
CA LYS A 55 1.23 14.45 5.59
C LYS A 55 -0.07 14.76 4.82
N ASN A 56 -0.28 14.06 3.72
CA ASN A 56 -1.44 14.24 2.85
C ASN A 56 -2.54 13.21 3.12
N TYR A 57 -2.44 12.45 4.21
CA TYR A 57 -3.50 11.55 4.63
C TYR A 57 -4.71 12.35 5.13
N ALA A 58 -5.88 11.86 4.81
CA ALA A 58 -7.13 12.27 5.41
C ALA A 58 -7.97 11.02 5.72
N GLU A 59 -8.71 11.05 6.80
CA GLU A 59 -9.56 9.93 7.24
C GLU A 59 -8.79 8.59 7.35
N GLY A 60 -7.48 8.66 7.61
CA GLY A 60 -6.61 7.50 7.79
C GLY A 60 -6.10 6.84 6.51
N ILE A 61 -6.41 7.37 5.33
CA ILE A 61 -5.90 6.90 4.04
C ILE A 61 -5.30 8.03 3.20
N MET A 62 -4.57 7.64 2.19
CA MET A 62 -3.91 8.57 1.27
C MET A 62 -4.93 9.39 0.48
N THR A 63 -4.57 10.63 0.17
CA THR A 63 -5.36 11.50 -0.69
C THR A 63 -4.74 11.66 -2.07
N TYR A 64 -5.57 12.12 -3.00
CA TYR A 64 -5.22 12.48 -4.36
C TYR A 64 -5.67 13.91 -4.66
N ARG A 65 -5.04 14.58 -5.63
CA ARG A 65 -5.31 15.98 -6.01
C ARG A 65 -5.34 16.93 -4.80
N HIS A 66 -4.20 17.07 -4.10
CA HIS A 66 -4.06 17.98 -2.96
C HIS A 66 -5.10 17.78 -1.83
N GLY A 67 -5.53 16.55 -1.62
CA GLY A 67 -6.52 16.23 -0.61
C GLY A 67 -7.97 16.35 -1.07
N GLU A 68 -8.19 16.47 -2.38
CA GLU A 68 -9.53 16.56 -2.95
C GLU A 68 -10.29 15.23 -2.92
N PHE A 69 -9.55 14.12 -3.06
CA PHE A 69 -10.08 12.77 -3.09
C PHE A 69 -9.32 11.85 -2.14
N LEU A 70 -10.03 10.90 -1.56
CA LEU A 70 -9.42 9.76 -0.90
C LEU A 70 -8.99 8.73 -1.95
N HIS A 71 -7.81 8.14 -1.77
CA HIS A 71 -7.23 7.24 -2.75
C HIS A 71 -7.01 5.85 -2.17
N GLN A 72 -8.04 5.03 -2.22
CA GLN A 72 -8.11 3.76 -1.52
C GLN A 72 -7.01 2.77 -1.97
N TYR A 73 -6.95 2.42 -3.24
CA TYR A 73 -6.03 1.35 -3.68
C TYR A 73 -4.54 1.73 -3.62
N ILE A 74 -4.22 3.02 -3.74
CA ILE A 74 -2.85 3.50 -3.58
C ILE A 74 -2.40 3.42 -2.12
N THR A 75 -3.31 3.57 -1.17
CA THR A 75 -3.01 3.38 0.25
C THR A 75 -2.44 1.99 0.51
N ALA A 76 -2.86 0.97 -0.24
CA ALA A 76 -2.32 -0.38 -0.12
C ALA A 76 -0.79 -0.43 -0.36
N ASN A 77 -0.26 0.37 -1.28
CA ASN A 77 1.20 0.43 -1.50
C ASN A 77 1.95 0.93 -0.27
N LEU A 78 1.38 1.87 0.49
CA LEU A 78 1.99 2.37 1.72
C LEU A 78 1.90 1.35 2.84
N ILE A 79 0.79 0.63 2.93
CA ILE A 79 0.63 -0.46 3.90
C ILE A 79 1.70 -1.52 3.69
N GLU A 80 1.96 -1.90 2.44
CA GLU A 80 3.04 -2.84 2.09
C GLU A 80 4.42 -2.31 2.53
N GLN A 81 4.68 -1.01 2.39
CA GLN A 81 5.95 -0.43 2.84
C GLN A 81 6.12 -0.50 4.35
N TYR A 82 5.05 -0.26 5.12
CA TYR A 82 5.09 -0.42 6.58
C TYR A 82 5.35 -1.88 6.96
N MET A 83 4.69 -2.81 6.26
CA MET A 83 4.88 -4.24 6.48
C MET A 83 6.34 -4.66 6.25
N VAL A 84 6.93 -4.33 5.09
CA VAL A 84 8.32 -4.69 4.77
C VAL A 84 9.36 -3.93 5.62
N ALA A 85 8.99 -2.77 6.16
CA ALA A 85 9.81 -2.05 7.13
C ALA A 85 9.76 -2.64 8.55
N GLY A 86 8.88 -3.61 8.80
CA GLY A 86 8.64 -4.25 10.09
C GLY A 86 7.70 -3.47 11.01
N ASP A 87 7.01 -2.44 10.50
CA ASP A 87 5.98 -1.69 11.23
C ASP A 87 4.59 -2.30 10.99
N SER A 88 4.40 -3.52 11.48
CA SER A 88 3.14 -4.25 11.35
C SER A 88 1.98 -3.54 12.04
N ARG A 89 2.24 -2.77 13.09
CA ARG A 89 1.21 -1.99 13.77
C ARG A 89 0.64 -0.91 12.85
N GLN A 90 1.50 -0.13 12.19
CA GLN A 90 1.03 0.92 11.29
C GLN A 90 0.38 0.34 10.04
N ALA A 91 0.95 -0.76 9.51
CA ALA A 91 0.34 -1.50 8.40
C ALA A 91 -1.08 -1.94 8.73
N LEU A 92 -1.32 -2.46 9.92
CA LEU A 92 -2.63 -2.92 10.37
C LEU A 92 -3.62 -1.75 10.56
N ILE A 93 -3.18 -0.65 11.16
CA ILE A 93 -4.00 0.54 11.35
C ILE A 93 -4.48 1.07 9.99
N ASP A 94 -3.58 1.25 9.04
CA ASP A 94 -3.92 1.76 7.72
C ASP A 94 -4.79 0.77 6.93
N PHE A 95 -4.58 -0.53 7.13
CA PHE A 95 -5.43 -1.56 6.54
C PHE A 95 -6.87 -1.49 7.03
N TYR A 96 -7.10 -1.28 8.32
CA TYR A 96 -8.46 -1.09 8.82
C TYR A 96 -9.09 0.19 8.27
N HIS A 97 -8.35 1.27 8.17
CA HIS A 97 -8.84 2.48 7.53
C HIS A 97 -9.19 2.24 6.05
N LEU A 98 -8.36 1.50 5.32
CA LEU A 98 -8.62 1.14 3.93
C LEU A 98 -9.93 0.37 3.79
N ILE A 99 -10.17 -0.63 4.64
CA ILE A 99 -11.40 -1.44 4.61
C ILE A 99 -12.62 -0.64 5.02
N LEU A 100 -12.51 0.26 5.99
CA LEU A 100 -13.60 1.14 6.40
C LEU A 100 -14.07 2.09 5.29
N HIS A 101 -13.24 2.32 4.28
CA HIS A 101 -13.59 3.11 3.10
C HIS A 101 -14.07 2.26 1.91
N ALA A 102 -14.23 0.96 2.07
CA ALA A 102 -14.88 0.11 1.08
C ALA A 102 -16.39 0.38 1.05
N GLY A 103 -17.04 0.09 -0.06
CA GLY A 103 -18.48 0.18 -0.14
C GLY A 103 -19.21 -0.88 0.70
N SER A 104 -20.51 -0.81 0.74
CA SER A 104 -21.35 -1.68 1.58
C SER A 104 -21.27 -3.16 1.21
N THR A 105 -20.87 -3.48 0.01
CA THR A 105 -20.60 -4.84 -0.49
C THR A 105 -19.11 -5.14 -0.59
N HIS A 106 -18.30 -4.38 0.13
CA HIS A 106 -16.84 -4.48 0.17
C HIS A 106 -16.15 -4.16 -1.16
N GLU A 107 -16.83 -3.51 -2.08
CA GLU A 107 -16.23 -3.03 -3.31
C GLU A 107 -15.27 -1.87 -3.06
N GLY A 108 -14.19 -1.84 -3.81
CA GLY A 108 -13.25 -0.73 -3.81
C GLY A 108 -13.59 0.33 -4.85
N PHE A 109 -13.07 1.52 -4.63
CA PHE A 109 -13.22 2.68 -5.50
C PHE A 109 -11.86 3.11 -6.06
N GLU A 110 -11.84 3.73 -7.23
CA GLU A 110 -10.62 4.37 -7.71
C GLU A 110 -10.29 5.60 -6.85
N ASN A 111 -11.24 6.53 -6.79
CA ASN A 111 -11.16 7.73 -5.96
C ASN A 111 -12.49 7.94 -5.25
N MET A 112 -12.43 8.47 -4.06
CA MET A 112 -13.61 8.83 -3.28
C MET A 112 -13.51 10.29 -2.89
N ILE A 113 -14.56 11.04 -3.12
CA ILE A 113 -14.73 12.35 -2.48
C ILE A 113 -14.90 12.06 -0.99
N PHE A 114 -14.40 12.95 -0.13
CA PHE A 114 -14.46 12.79 1.32
C PHE A 114 -15.84 12.29 1.77
N PRO A 115 -16.03 10.99 2.01
CA PRO A 115 -17.37 10.43 2.21
C PRO A 115 -18.02 10.92 3.49
N TRP A 116 -17.20 11.29 4.45
CA TRP A 116 -17.69 11.83 5.73
C TRP A 116 -18.12 13.29 5.64
N LYS A 117 -17.58 14.03 4.67
CA LYS A 117 -17.89 15.44 4.48
C LYS A 117 -19.10 15.64 3.56
N ASP A 118 -19.10 15.03 2.39
CA ASP A 118 -20.11 15.29 1.36
C ASP A 118 -20.81 14.03 0.84
N ARG A 119 -20.33 12.85 1.16
CA ARG A 119 -20.82 11.53 0.73
C ARG A 119 -21.03 11.39 -0.79
N LEU A 120 -20.29 12.17 -1.55
CA LEU A 120 -20.37 12.15 -3.00
C LEU A 120 -19.21 11.33 -3.54
N VAL A 121 -19.52 10.22 -4.15
CA VAL A 121 -18.59 9.52 -5.04
C VAL A 121 -18.54 10.32 -6.33
N ASP A 122 -17.33 10.60 -6.82
CA ASP A 122 -17.19 11.20 -8.15
C ASP A 122 -17.89 10.28 -9.15
N PRO A 123 -18.92 10.75 -9.87
CA PRO A 123 -19.65 9.90 -10.83
C PRO A 123 -18.78 9.36 -11.96
N ARG A 124 -17.58 9.92 -12.12
CA ARG A 124 -16.56 9.44 -13.07
C ARG A 124 -15.66 8.36 -12.48
N CYS A 125 -15.80 8.10 -11.19
CA CYS A 125 -14.99 7.11 -10.50
C CYS A 125 -15.60 5.72 -10.66
N PRO A 126 -14.91 4.79 -11.31
CA PRO A 126 -15.46 3.44 -11.46
C PRO A 126 -15.56 2.72 -10.12
N SER A 127 -16.72 2.09 -9.91
CA SER A 127 -16.98 1.18 -8.81
C SER A 127 -17.93 0.07 -9.33
N PRO A 128 -17.66 -1.20 -9.05
CA PRO A 128 -16.47 -1.72 -8.37
C PRO A 128 -15.20 -1.53 -9.20
N HIS A 129 -14.09 -1.21 -8.52
CA HIS A 129 -12.81 -0.98 -9.17
C HIS A 129 -11.90 -2.22 -9.05
N ALA A 130 -11.63 -2.87 -10.17
CA ALA A 130 -10.89 -4.14 -10.21
C ALA A 130 -9.47 -4.04 -9.63
N TRP A 131 -8.79 -2.92 -9.85
CA TRP A 131 -7.46 -2.71 -9.30
C TRP A 131 -7.49 -2.60 -7.76
N ALA A 132 -8.45 -1.88 -7.20
CA ALA A 132 -8.61 -1.80 -5.75
C ALA A 132 -8.87 -3.19 -5.14
N ALA A 133 -9.73 -3.99 -5.78
CA ALA A 133 -9.98 -5.36 -5.36
C ALA A 133 -8.71 -6.23 -5.41
N ALA A 134 -7.98 -6.17 -6.53
CA ALA A 134 -6.73 -6.91 -6.70
C ALA A 134 -5.67 -6.50 -5.66
N LYS A 135 -5.50 -5.20 -5.41
CA LYS A 135 -4.56 -4.69 -4.40
C LYS A 135 -4.95 -5.11 -2.99
N THR A 136 -6.23 -5.09 -2.66
CA THR A 136 -6.71 -5.53 -1.34
C THR A 136 -6.48 -7.03 -1.14
N ALA A 137 -6.79 -7.84 -2.15
CA ALA A 137 -6.54 -9.29 -2.10
C ALA A 137 -5.04 -9.60 -1.97
N PHE A 138 -4.20 -8.90 -2.73
CA PHE A 138 -2.75 -9.05 -2.67
C PHE A 138 -2.19 -8.64 -1.29
N LEU A 139 -2.70 -7.56 -0.72
CA LEU A 139 -2.31 -7.10 0.61
C LEU A 139 -2.68 -8.11 1.70
N ILE A 140 -3.90 -8.67 1.65
CA ILE A 140 -4.31 -9.73 2.58
C ILE A 140 -3.42 -10.96 2.43
N ARG A 141 -3.13 -11.36 1.19
CA ARG A 141 -2.18 -12.46 0.94
C ARG A 141 -0.83 -12.16 1.59
N ASN A 142 -0.29 -10.97 1.43
CA ASN A 142 1.01 -10.58 1.99
C ASN A 142 0.99 -10.49 3.52
N PHE A 143 -0.14 -10.21 4.14
CA PHE A 143 -0.30 -10.28 5.60
C PHE A 143 -0.26 -11.72 6.13
N MET A 144 -0.67 -12.67 5.29
CA MET A 144 -0.69 -14.09 5.65
C MET A 144 0.62 -14.79 5.28
N LEU A 145 1.15 -14.46 4.12
CA LEU A 145 2.32 -15.11 3.52
C LEU A 145 3.08 -14.11 2.66
N HIS A 146 4.33 -13.86 2.99
CA HIS A 146 5.12 -12.85 2.28
C HIS A 146 6.54 -13.34 2.03
N GLU A 147 6.98 -13.24 0.80
CA GLU A 147 8.36 -13.46 0.39
C GLU A 147 9.05 -12.11 0.22
N TYR A 148 10.12 -11.90 0.95
CA TYR A 148 10.84 -10.65 0.91
C TYR A 148 12.31 -10.84 1.29
N GLY A 149 13.16 -9.96 0.77
CA GLY A 149 14.59 -9.99 1.08
C GLY A 149 15.40 -10.64 -0.03
N GLY A 150 16.68 -10.76 0.20
CA GLY A 150 17.63 -11.16 -0.81
C GLY A 150 18.04 -10.00 -1.71
N ASN A 151 18.85 -10.33 -2.68
CA ASN A 151 19.23 -9.43 -3.76
C ASN A 151 18.43 -9.85 -5.01
N ILE A 152 17.97 -8.90 -5.80
CA ILE A 152 17.36 -9.19 -7.10
C ILE A 152 18.23 -10.12 -7.95
N GLU A 153 19.56 -10.04 -7.75
CA GLU A 153 20.52 -10.91 -8.43
C GLU A 153 20.66 -12.30 -7.80
N THR A 154 20.24 -12.46 -6.56
CA THR A 154 20.36 -13.72 -5.79
C THR A 154 19.01 -14.11 -5.17
N ALA A 155 18.09 -14.54 -6.02
CA ALA A 155 16.77 -15.04 -5.58
C ALA A 155 16.86 -16.17 -4.53
N SER A 156 18.04 -16.73 -4.30
CA SER A 156 18.32 -17.79 -3.34
C SER A 156 18.36 -17.36 -1.87
N GLU A 157 18.28 -16.06 -1.58
CA GLU A 157 18.37 -15.50 -0.22
C GLU A 157 17.05 -14.84 0.25
N ARG A 158 15.94 -15.18 -0.39
CA ARG A 158 14.63 -14.65 0.03
C ARG A 158 14.14 -15.38 1.28
N ASP A 159 13.57 -14.59 2.17
CA ASP A 159 12.91 -15.08 3.37
C ASP A 159 11.42 -15.31 3.13
N LEU A 160 10.87 -16.32 3.79
CA LEU A 160 9.44 -16.58 3.85
C LEU A 160 8.90 -16.16 5.21
N TYR A 161 8.05 -15.15 5.20
CA TYR A 161 7.35 -14.67 6.39
C TYR A 161 5.95 -15.26 6.43
N ILE A 162 5.64 -15.96 7.51
CA ILE A 162 4.29 -16.48 7.77
C ILE A 162 3.64 -15.60 8.82
N TYR A 163 2.46 -15.05 8.49
CA TYR A 163 1.71 -14.11 9.31
C TYR A 163 2.52 -12.87 9.75
N PRO A 164 3.20 -12.15 8.84
CA PRO A 164 3.99 -10.98 9.22
C PRO A 164 3.15 -9.83 9.81
N VAL A 165 1.87 -9.79 9.47
CA VAL A 165 0.93 -8.81 10.03
C VAL A 165 -0.33 -9.53 10.50
N VAL A 166 -0.58 -9.50 11.81
CA VAL A 166 -1.73 -10.14 12.43
C VAL A 166 -2.42 -9.18 13.40
N SER A 167 -3.71 -9.08 13.28
CA SER A 167 -4.51 -8.36 14.27
C SER A 167 -4.69 -9.19 15.53
N PRO A 168 -4.57 -8.61 16.73
CA PRO A 168 -4.96 -9.29 17.96
C PRO A 168 -6.39 -9.82 17.92
N ALA A 169 -7.30 -9.18 17.19
CA ALA A 169 -8.67 -9.64 17.04
C ALA A 169 -8.79 -10.96 16.25
N TRP A 170 -7.80 -11.27 15.41
CA TRP A 170 -7.81 -12.52 14.61
C TRP A 170 -7.25 -13.72 15.37
N THR A 171 -6.65 -13.48 16.53
CA THR A 171 -6.00 -14.51 17.36
C THR A 171 -6.59 -14.59 18.77
N THR A 172 -7.81 -14.09 18.95
CA THR A 172 -8.54 -14.27 20.22
C THR A 172 -8.88 -15.75 20.44
N PRO A 173 -8.98 -16.20 21.70
CA PRO A 173 -9.33 -17.59 21.97
C PRO A 173 -10.63 -18.02 21.28
N GLY A 174 -10.54 -19.08 20.48
CA GLY A 174 -11.65 -19.61 19.67
C GLY A 174 -11.61 -19.21 18.21
N GLU A 175 -10.81 -18.21 17.84
CA GLU A 175 -10.58 -17.85 16.44
C GLU A 175 -9.49 -18.71 15.80
N HIS A 176 -9.59 -18.92 14.50
CA HIS A 176 -8.64 -19.71 13.74
C HIS A 176 -8.14 -18.93 12.52
N LEU A 177 -6.85 -18.83 12.41
CA LEU A 177 -6.19 -18.23 11.24
C LEU A 177 -5.52 -19.35 10.44
N ALA A 178 -5.93 -19.55 9.20
CA ALA A 178 -5.42 -20.64 8.38
C ALA A 178 -5.14 -20.19 6.95
N MET A 179 -4.10 -20.76 6.37
CA MET A 179 -3.82 -20.76 4.93
C MET A 179 -3.85 -22.21 4.44
N VAL A 180 -4.43 -22.43 3.29
CA VAL A 180 -4.46 -23.76 2.68
C VAL A 180 -4.02 -23.66 1.23
N ASN A 181 -2.96 -24.38 0.89
CA ASN A 181 -2.40 -24.41 -0.47
C ASN A 181 -2.09 -23.02 -1.03
N ALA A 182 -1.51 -22.15 -0.21
CA ALA A 182 -1.08 -20.83 -0.66
C ALA A 182 0.19 -20.98 -1.53
N PRO A 183 0.21 -20.48 -2.76
CA PRO A 183 1.39 -20.55 -3.61
C PRO A 183 2.47 -19.60 -3.12
N SER A 184 3.72 -20.05 -3.13
CA SER A 184 4.89 -19.27 -2.81
C SER A 184 6.07 -19.66 -3.71
N GLU A 185 7.14 -18.87 -3.70
CA GLU A 185 8.40 -19.20 -4.36
C GLU A 185 9.03 -20.49 -3.79
N PHE A 186 8.66 -20.86 -2.56
CA PHE A 186 9.13 -22.04 -1.85
C PHE A 186 8.20 -23.26 -2.03
N GLY A 187 7.17 -23.16 -2.87
CA GLY A 187 6.15 -24.17 -3.05
C GLY A 187 4.82 -23.83 -2.37
N TRP A 188 3.97 -24.84 -2.21
CA TRP A 188 2.65 -24.69 -1.60
C TRP A 188 2.74 -24.69 -0.07
N ILE A 189 2.21 -23.67 0.56
CA ILE A 189 2.25 -23.49 2.00
C ILE A 189 0.85 -23.74 2.59
N THR A 190 0.79 -24.55 3.64
CA THR A 190 -0.41 -24.74 4.48
C THR A 190 -0.02 -24.47 5.93
N SER A 191 -0.78 -23.64 6.62
CA SER A 191 -0.62 -23.29 8.03
C SER A 191 -1.98 -23.17 8.70
N ARG A 192 -2.04 -23.51 9.99
CA ARG A 192 -3.22 -23.41 10.83
C ARG A 192 -2.85 -22.96 12.22
#